data_67a3be47610a05c28e799981a3555619
#
_entry.id   67a3be47610a05c28e799981a3555619
#
_cell.length_a   1.000
_cell.length_b   1.000
_cell.length_c   1.000
_cell.angle_alpha   90.00
_cell.angle_beta   90.00
_cell.angle_gamma   90.00
#
_symmetry.space_group_name_H-M   'P 1'
#
loop_
_entity.id
_entity.type
_entity.pdbx_description
1 polymer ?
#
loop_
_entity_poly.entity_id
_entity_poly.type
_entity_poly.pdbx_seq_one_letter_code
_entity_poly.pdbx_strand_id
1 'polypeptide(L)'
;MKLLLLTILLVGSNIITATAQPDKEIDNRAIDSLDLKKYVGLWYEIARFDHPFERGLVGVTTQYIIKPDGNIEVIGCGYQDSLRGEKKEIVGKVRIPDTTQPGILRVTYFLIFNT
;
A
#
# COMPACT_ATOMS: atom_id res chain seq x y z
N MET A 1 -21.17 59.72 -19.49
CA MET A 1 -19.72 59.53 -19.26
C MET A 1 -19.35 59.02 -17.86
N LYS A 2 -20.24 59.07 -16.90
CA LYS A 2 -19.97 58.58 -15.55
C LYS A 2 -20.37 57.10 -15.33
N LEU A 3 -20.95 56.47 -16.30
CA LEU A 3 -21.43 55.08 -16.23
C LEU A 3 -20.41 54.02 -16.65
N LEU A 4 -19.31 54.42 -17.27
CA LEU A 4 -18.28 53.51 -17.76
C LEU A 4 -17.28 53.07 -16.67
N LEU A 5 -17.21 53.79 -15.56
CA LEU A 5 -16.31 53.44 -14.46
C LEU A 5 -16.88 52.46 -13.47
N LEU A 6 -18.19 52.22 -13.48
CA LEU A 6 -18.83 51.27 -12.55
C LEU A 6 -18.82 49.82 -13.05
N THR A 7 -18.65 49.63 -14.36
CA THR A 7 -18.63 48.29 -14.93
C THR A 7 -17.30 47.59 -14.81
N ILE A 8 -16.23 48.29 -14.57
CA ILE A 8 -14.89 47.73 -14.44
C ILE A 8 -14.63 47.18 -13.02
N LEU A 9 -15.35 47.67 -12.03
CA LEU A 9 -15.18 47.22 -10.63
C LEU A 9 -15.87 45.90 -10.32
N LEU A 10 -16.79 45.43 -11.15
CA LEU A 10 -17.54 44.19 -10.94
C LEU A 10 -16.86 42.96 -11.53
N VAL A 11 -15.82 43.11 -12.36
CA VAL A 11 -15.11 42.02 -13.00
C VAL A 11 -13.93 41.55 -12.16
N GLY A 12 -13.55 42.30 -11.14
CA GLY A 12 -12.37 42.01 -10.31
C GLY A 12 -12.62 41.17 -9.06
N SER A 13 -13.85 40.73 -8.78
CA SER A 13 -14.15 40.08 -7.50
C SER A 13 -14.57 38.60 -7.61
N ASN A 14 -14.26 37.94 -8.70
CA ASN A 14 -14.23 36.50 -8.70
C ASN A 14 -12.88 36.02 -8.15
N ILE A 15 -12.64 36.31 -6.89
CA ILE A 15 -11.66 35.55 -6.12
C ILE A 15 -12.28 34.19 -5.95
N ILE A 16 -11.91 33.26 -6.83
CA ILE A 16 -12.11 31.83 -6.57
C ILE A 16 -11.20 31.53 -5.39
N THR A 17 -11.73 31.66 -4.18
CA THR A 17 -11.13 31.05 -3.02
C THR A 17 -11.27 29.55 -3.24
N ALA A 18 -10.23 28.94 -3.83
CA ALA A 18 -10.06 27.50 -3.74
C ALA A 18 -9.87 27.21 -2.25
N THR A 19 -10.95 26.90 -1.56
CA THR A 19 -10.88 26.28 -0.25
C THR A 19 -10.27 24.92 -0.50
N ALA A 20 -8.96 24.78 -0.19
CA ALA A 20 -8.37 23.48 -0.03
C ALA A 20 -9.30 22.72 0.94
N GLN A 21 -9.86 21.60 0.50
CA GLN A 21 -10.51 20.71 1.42
C GLN A 21 -9.52 20.41 2.53
N PRO A 22 -9.88 20.53 3.80
CA PRO A 22 -8.98 20.14 4.87
C PRO A 22 -8.55 18.73 4.54
N ASP A 23 -7.24 18.51 4.44
CA ASP A 23 -6.67 17.17 4.25
C ASP A 23 -7.34 16.29 5.28
N LYS A 24 -8.14 15.34 4.79
CA LYS A 24 -8.76 14.36 5.65
C LYS A 24 -7.60 13.61 6.28
N GLU A 25 -7.35 13.88 7.56
CA GLU A 25 -6.26 13.24 8.29
C GLU A 25 -6.41 11.73 8.11
N ILE A 26 -5.41 11.14 7.45
CA ILE A 26 -5.40 9.69 7.21
C ILE A 26 -5.09 9.03 8.54
N ASP A 27 -5.99 8.21 9.03
CA ASP A 27 -5.75 7.39 10.22
C ASP A 27 -4.74 6.29 9.89
N ASN A 28 -3.51 6.50 10.31
CA ASN A 28 -2.40 5.55 10.11
C ASN A 28 -2.22 4.58 11.28
N ARG A 29 -3.14 4.54 12.23
CA ARG A 29 -3.07 3.60 13.34
C ARG A 29 -3.25 2.17 12.85
N ALA A 30 -2.49 1.24 13.43
CA ALA A 30 -2.70 -0.18 13.20
C ALA A 30 -4.07 -0.61 13.73
N ILE A 31 -4.68 -1.62 13.12
CA ILE A 31 -5.92 -2.22 13.61
C ILE A 31 -5.71 -2.82 15.01
N ASP A 32 -6.72 -2.73 15.86
CA ASP A 32 -6.64 -3.19 17.25
C ASP A 32 -6.70 -4.71 17.38
N SER A 33 -7.25 -5.40 16.38
CA SER A 33 -7.34 -6.85 16.35
C SER A 33 -7.06 -7.40 14.95
N LEU A 34 -6.44 -8.57 14.89
CA LEU A 34 -6.16 -9.28 13.65
C LEU A 34 -6.50 -10.75 13.83
N ASP A 35 -7.45 -11.25 13.03
CA ASP A 35 -7.73 -12.67 12.93
C ASP A 35 -6.75 -13.30 11.93
N LEU A 36 -5.66 -13.88 12.44
CA LEU A 36 -4.63 -14.49 11.61
C LEU A 36 -5.16 -15.62 10.72
N LYS A 37 -6.16 -16.37 11.18
CA LYS A 37 -6.75 -17.47 10.40
C LYS A 37 -7.45 -16.95 9.14
N LYS A 38 -8.01 -15.76 9.21
CA LYS A 38 -8.62 -15.08 8.06
C LYS A 38 -7.60 -14.37 7.20
N TYR A 39 -6.48 -13.95 7.80
CA TYR A 39 -5.42 -13.21 7.12
C TYR A 39 -4.51 -14.11 6.28
N VAL A 40 -4.26 -15.34 6.73
CA VAL A 40 -3.43 -16.30 6.00
C VAL A 40 -4.08 -16.72 4.67
N GLY A 41 -3.26 -17.14 3.73
CA GLY A 41 -3.68 -17.53 2.40
C GLY A 41 -3.00 -16.69 1.32
N LEU A 42 -3.56 -16.73 0.13
CA LEU A 42 -3.00 -16.07 -1.05
C LEU A 42 -3.67 -14.71 -1.25
N TRP A 43 -2.86 -13.67 -1.33
CA TRP A 43 -3.27 -12.29 -1.62
C TRP A 43 -2.74 -11.84 -2.96
N TYR A 44 -3.59 -11.19 -3.75
CA TYR A 44 -3.22 -10.57 -5.02
C TYR A 44 -3.00 -9.07 -4.80
N GLU A 45 -1.86 -8.58 -5.25
CA GLU A 45 -1.60 -7.15 -5.24
C GLU A 45 -2.40 -6.46 -6.34
N ILE A 46 -3.19 -5.46 -5.98
CA ILE A 46 -3.97 -4.65 -6.94
C ILE A 46 -3.39 -3.25 -7.12
N ALA A 47 -2.62 -2.76 -6.16
CA ALA A 47 -1.95 -1.46 -6.23
C ALA A 47 -0.80 -1.39 -5.24
N ARG A 48 0.23 -0.61 -5.57
CA ARG A 48 1.33 -0.28 -4.68
C ARG A 48 1.94 1.06 -5.05
N PHE A 49 2.67 1.65 -4.13
CA PHE A 49 3.63 2.70 -4.48
C PHE A 49 4.87 2.08 -5.11
N ASP A 50 5.40 2.73 -6.15
CA ASP A 50 6.63 2.24 -6.79
C ASP A 50 7.81 2.34 -5.83
N HIS A 51 8.53 1.25 -5.67
CA HIS A 51 9.78 1.22 -4.94
C HIS A 51 10.77 0.23 -5.59
N PRO A 52 12.09 0.43 -5.40
CA PRO A 52 13.11 -0.32 -6.16
C PRO A 52 13.02 -1.84 -6.02
N PHE A 53 12.53 -2.33 -4.90
CA PHE A 53 12.48 -3.77 -4.60
C PHE A 53 11.47 -4.54 -5.47
N GLU A 54 10.36 -3.88 -5.83
CA GLU A 54 9.29 -4.49 -6.64
C GLU A 54 9.13 -3.84 -8.02
N ARG A 55 10.05 -2.92 -8.38
CA ARG A 55 9.97 -2.20 -9.65
C ARG A 55 9.96 -3.15 -10.83
N GLY A 56 8.98 -2.96 -11.72
CA GLY A 56 8.82 -3.77 -12.91
C GLY A 56 8.14 -5.11 -12.68
N LEU A 57 7.79 -5.48 -11.45
CA LEU A 57 7.05 -6.71 -11.19
C LEU A 57 5.57 -6.55 -11.50
N VAL A 58 5.00 -7.55 -12.15
CA VAL A 58 3.57 -7.67 -12.44
C VAL A 58 3.03 -8.99 -11.91
N GLY A 59 1.71 -9.07 -11.72
CA GLY A 59 1.06 -10.26 -11.18
C GLY A 59 1.57 -10.65 -9.80
N VAL A 60 1.89 -9.65 -8.96
CA VAL A 60 2.45 -9.88 -7.64
C VAL A 60 1.44 -10.53 -6.73
N THR A 61 1.87 -11.57 -6.05
CA THR A 61 1.12 -12.27 -5.02
C THR A 61 1.92 -12.37 -3.74
N THR A 62 1.22 -12.42 -2.63
CA THR A 62 1.81 -12.68 -1.32
C THR A 62 1.02 -13.78 -0.64
N GLN A 63 1.68 -14.84 -0.24
CA GLN A 63 1.09 -15.94 0.48
C GLN A 63 1.58 -15.98 1.91
N TYR A 64 0.66 -16.02 2.86
CA TYR A 64 0.95 -16.20 4.28
C TYR A 64 0.53 -17.61 4.71
N ILE A 65 1.44 -18.30 5.37
CA ILE A 65 1.27 -19.69 5.78
C ILE A 65 1.56 -19.81 7.29
N ILE A 66 0.62 -20.32 8.05
CA ILE A 66 0.86 -20.73 9.44
C ILE A 66 1.40 -22.16 9.41
N LYS A 67 2.63 -22.33 9.90
CA LYS A 67 3.26 -23.64 10.02
C LYS A 67 2.75 -24.39 11.24
N PRO A 68 2.91 -25.73 11.29
CA PRO A 68 2.49 -26.52 12.45
C PRO A 68 3.11 -26.11 13.79
N ASP A 69 4.30 -25.52 13.76
CA ASP A 69 5.00 -24.98 14.93
C ASP A 69 4.51 -23.58 15.37
N GLY A 70 3.50 -23.03 14.67
CA GLY A 70 2.95 -21.71 14.92
C GLY A 70 3.71 -20.56 14.25
N ASN A 71 4.83 -20.83 13.60
CA ASN A 71 5.54 -19.80 12.82
C ASN A 71 4.75 -19.43 11.56
N ILE A 72 4.86 -18.15 11.18
CA ILE A 72 4.22 -17.62 9.98
C ILE A 72 5.30 -17.38 8.92
N GLU A 73 5.11 -18.02 7.78
CA GLU A 73 5.94 -17.83 6.59
C GLU A 73 5.22 -16.92 5.60
N VAL A 74 5.96 -16.09 4.91
CA VAL A 74 5.46 -15.26 3.82
C VAL A 74 6.24 -15.58 2.54
N ILE A 75 5.52 -15.76 1.45
CA ILE A 75 6.07 -16.00 0.12
C ILE A 75 5.55 -14.92 -0.81
N GLY A 76 6.44 -14.05 -1.27
CA GLY A 76 6.16 -13.07 -2.31
C GLY A 76 6.57 -13.62 -3.67
N CYS A 77 5.73 -13.40 -4.68
CA CYS A 77 5.99 -13.84 -6.04
C CYS A 77 5.57 -12.76 -7.02
N GLY A 78 6.31 -12.61 -8.10
CA GLY A 78 5.99 -11.69 -9.18
C GLY A 78 6.75 -12.05 -10.46
N TYR A 79 6.38 -11.38 -11.55
CA TYR A 79 6.96 -11.62 -12.87
C TYR A 79 7.56 -10.32 -13.41
N GLN A 80 8.75 -10.38 -13.96
CA GLN A 80 9.43 -9.20 -14.47
C GLN A 80 8.78 -8.73 -15.78
N ASP A 81 8.33 -7.49 -15.80
CA ASP A 81 7.80 -6.72 -16.94
C ASP A 81 6.52 -7.27 -17.60
N SER A 82 6.28 -8.56 -17.55
CA SER A 82 5.05 -9.20 -18.08
C SER A 82 4.76 -10.50 -17.36
N LEU A 83 3.54 -10.99 -17.42
CA LEU A 83 3.16 -12.29 -16.83
C LEU A 83 3.90 -13.49 -17.43
N ARG A 84 4.58 -13.29 -18.56
CA ARG A 84 5.45 -14.28 -19.20
C ARG A 84 6.93 -14.04 -18.91
N GLY A 85 7.23 -13.00 -18.13
CA GLY A 85 8.59 -12.65 -17.73
C GLY A 85 9.18 -13.62 -16.72
N GLU A 86 10.39 -13.31 -16.31
CA GLU A 86 11.09 -14.07 -15.29
C GLU A 86 10.33 -14.03 -13.97
N LYS A 87 10.06 -15.20 -13.41
CA LYS A 87 9.44 -15.33 -12.10
C LYS A 87 10.47 -15.02 -11.02
N LYS A 88 10.10 -14.14 -10.11
CA LYS A 88 10.87 -13.83 -8.89
C LYS A 88 10.08 -14.24 -7.67
N GLU A 89 10.76 -14.85 -6.73
CA GLU A 89 10.17 -15.29 -5.48
C GLU A 89 11.04 -14.87 -4.30
N ILE A 90 10.40 -14.45 -3.23
CA ILE A 90 11.06 -14.11 -1.98
C ILE A 90 10.34 -14.80 -0.83
N VAL A 91 11.11 -15.34 0.11
CA VAL A 91 10.57 -16.02 1.28
C VAL A 91 11.03 -15.31 2.54
N GLY A 92 10.12 -15.16 3.48
CA GLY A 92 10.38 -14.49 4.74
C GLY A 92 9.61 -15.08 5.91
N LYS A 93 9.92 -14.58 7.08
CA LYS A 93 9.24 -14.84 8.34
C LYS A 93 8.44 -13.63 8.78
N VAL A 94 7.26 -13.90 9.29
CA VAL A 94 6.39 -12.88 9.89
C VAL A 94 6.36 -13.08 11.40
N ARG A 95 6.52 -11.98 12.13
CA ARG A 95 6.38 -11.92 13.59
C ARG A 95 5.40 -10.84 13.97
N ILE A 96 4.72 -11.05 15.09
CA ILE A 96 4.01 -10.00 15.82
C ILE A 96 4.94 -9.58 16.96
N PRO A 97 5.66 -8.44 16.86
CA PRO A 97 6.67 -8.04 17.85
C PRO A 97 6.06 -7.67 19.19
N ASP A 98 4.82 -7.17 19.17
CA ASP A 98 4.07 -6.80 20.36
C ASP A 98 2.66 -7.39 20.28
N THR A 99 2.36 -8.34 21.16
CA THR A 99 1.05 -9.02 21.19
C THR A 99 -0.10 -8.11 21.61
N THR A 100 0.19 -6.94 22.20
CA THR A 100 -0.81 -5.92 22.51
C THR A 100 -1.19 -5.09 21.28
N GLN A 101 -0.41 -5.18 20.20
CA GLN A 101 -0.62 -4.50 18.93
C GLN A 101 -0.60 -5.51 17.76
N PRO A 102 -1.60 -6.40 17.67
CA PRO A 102 -1.59 -7.52 16.72
C PRO A 102 -1.69 -7.07 15.26
N GLY A 103 -2.09 -5.83 14.98
CA GLY A 103 -2.12 -5.26 13.65
C GLY A 103 -0.74 -4.86 13.09
N ILE A 104 0.32 -4.94 13.91
CA ILE A 104 1.68 -4.64 13.48
C ILE A 104 2.44 -5.94 13.25
N LEU A 105 2.78 -6.19 12.00
CA LEU A 105 3.55 -7.35 11.58
C LEU A 105 4.96 -6.92 11.20
N ARG A 106 5.95 -7.70 11.62
CA ARG A 106 7.34 -7.54 11.17
C ARG A 106 7.70 -8.68 10.25
N VAL A 107 8.13 -8.34 9.05
CA VAL A 107 8.56 -9.31 8.04
C VAL A 107 10.07 -9.26 7.90
N THR A 108 10.71 -10.41 7.94
CA THR A 108 12.14 -10.56 7.66
C THR A 108 12.31 -11.51 6.48
N TYR A 109 12.80 -10.99 5.36
CA TYR A 109 13.08 -11.79 4.18
C TYR A 109 14.48 -12.41 4.28
N PHE A 110 14.62 -13.67 3.93
CA PHE A 110 15.88 -14.41 4.05
C PHE A 110 16.26 -15.23 2.81
N LEU A 111 15.34 -15.39 1.85
CA LEU A 111 15.61 -16.09 0.60
C LEU A 111 15.01 -15.34 -0.58
N ILE A 112 15.79 -15.19 -1.65
CA ILE A 112 15.36 -14.61 -2.92
C ILE A 112 15.69 -15.62 -4.01
N PHE A 113 14.69 -16.03 -4.78
CA PHE A 113 14.85 -16.94 -5.90
C PHE A 113 14.51 -16.22 -7.21
N ASN A 114 15.38 -16.33 -8.17
CA ASN A 114 15.12 -15.98 -9.56
C ASN A 114 14.94 -17.28 -10.34
N THR A 115 13.78 -17.46 -10.91
CA THR A 115 13.45 -18.66 -11.69
C THR A 115 13.03 -18.31 -13.10
#